data_669c705c499c2f081384bda7fda79de2
#
_entry.id   669c705c499c2f081384bda7fda79de2
#
_cell.length_a   1.000
_cell.length_b   1.000
_cell.length_c   1.000
_cell.angle_alpha   90.00
_cell.angle_beta   90.00
_cell.angle_gamma   90.00
#
_symmetry.space_group_name_H-M   'P 1'
#
loop_
_entity.id
_entity.type
_entity.pdbx_description
1 polymer ?
#
loop_
_entity_poly.entity_id
_entity_poly.type
_entity_poly.pdbx_seq_one_letter_code
_entity_poly.pdbx_strand_id
1 'polypeptide(L)'
;RDVTFRSEGLNLSAWYYVPKGMKPDEKRPAIVMAHGFSAPKEALLANFADRFAAAGFVVTVFDYRYLGASEGEPRGQIFPSQQIDDYRNAITWTQLQKEVDPGRIGVWGTSYSGAHVLQLGAFDRRVKAVVSQVMLVDGPSNASRLNRADALPNVRAFLAGDRAQRYTEGKINYLPVV
;
A
#
# COMPACT_ATOMS: atom_id res chain seq x y z
N ARG A 1 -10.53 13.99 -4.60
CA ARG A 1 -9.92 15.06 -3.79
C ARG A 1 -8.72 14.51 -3.02
N ASP A 2 -7.73 15.35 -2.79
CA ASP A 2 -6.61 15.04 -1.91
C ASP A 2 -7.06 15.08 -0.46
N VAL A 3 -6.58 14.15 0.32
CA VAL A 3 -6.85 14.01 1.75
C VAL A 3 -5.60 13.49 2.46
N THR A 4 -5.62 13.56 3.78
CA THR A 4 -4.57 13.04 4.64
C THR A 4 -5.20 12.25 5.78
N PHE A 5 -4.57 11.15 6.19
CA PHE A 5 -4.97 10.41 7.38
C PHE A 5 -3.76 10.08 8.25
N ARG A 6 -4.01 9.79 9.52
CA ARG A 6 -2.94 9.46 10.48
C ARG A 6 -2.65 7.97 10.50
N SER A 7 -1.36 7.63 10.47
CA SER A 7 -0.86 6.26 10.69
C SER A 7 0.38 6.31 11.57
N GLU A 8 0.33 5.74 12.76
CA GLU A 8 1.45 5.64 13.71
C GLU A 8 2.24 6.96 13.88
N GLY A 9 1.51 8.07 14.03
CA GLY A 9 2.13 9.37 14.23
C GLY A 9 2.44 10.17 12.97
N LEU A 10 2.42 9.55 11.78
CA LEU A 10 2.70 10.18 10.49
C LEU A 10 1.39 10.57 9.78
N ASN A 11 1.47 11.59 8.92
CA ASN A 11 0.40 11.94 7.98
C ASN A 11 0.65 11.23 6.65
N LEU A 12 -0.29 10.41 6.23
CA LEU A 12 -0.23 9.72 4.95
C LEU A 12 -1.12 10.40 3.93
N SER A 13 -0.59 10.62 2.74
CA SER A 13 -1.28 11.24 1.62
C SER A 13 -2.18 10.23 0.92
N ALA A 14 -3.39 10.65 0.59
CA ALA A 14 -4.33 9.82 -0.13
C ALA A 14 -5.21 10.64 -1.10
N TRP A 15 -5.75 9.94 -2.08
CA TRP A 15 -6.87 10.39 -2.90
C TRP A 15 -8.15 9.74 -2.40
N TYR A 16 -9.20 10.56 -2.30
CA TYR A 16 -10.52 10.10 -1.91
C TYR A 16 -11.53 10.40 -3.00
N TYR A 17 -12.11 9.36 -3.55
CA TYR A 17 -13.09 9.41 -4.62
C TYR A 17 -14.47 9.10 -4.06
N VAL A 18 -15.43 9.95 -4.40
CA VAL A 18 -16.84 9.77 -4.06
C VAL A 18 -17.63 9.63 -5.37
N PRO A 19 -18.48 8.62 -5.52
CA PRO A 19 -19.32 8.46 -6.70
C PRO A 19 -20.16 9.69 -6.97
N LYS A 20 -20.33 10.03 -8.24
CA LYS A 20 -21.22 11.12 -8.64
C LYS A 20 -22.69 10.77 -8.38
N GLY A 21 -23.51 11.75 -8.05
CA GLY A 21 -24.95 11.59 -7.91
C GLY A 21 -25.41 10.86 -6.65
N MET A 22 -24.55 10.74 -5.63
CA MET A 22 -24.97 10.24 -4.32
C MET A 22 -26.03 11.18 -3.70
N LYS A 23 -27.03 10.58 -3.08
CA LYS A 23 -28.04 11.32 -2.29
C LYS A 23 -27.44 11.77 -0.95
N PRO A 24 -27.99 12.81 -0.31
CA PRO A 24 -27.66 13.11 1.08
C PRO A 24 -27.84 11.85 1.95
N ASP A 25 -26.89 11.62 2.87
CA ASP A 25 -26.87 10.48 3.82
C ASP A 25 -26.79 9.07 3.19
N GLU A 26 -26.67 8.98 1.87
CA GLU A 26 -26.42 7.70 1.20
C GLU A 26 -25.03 7.17 1.55
N LYS A 27 -24.96 5.86 1.87
CA LYS A 27 -23.71 5.17 2.13
C LYS A 27 -23.43 4.13 1.06
N ARG A 28 -22.18 4.09 0.61
CA ARG A 28 -21.71 3.16 -0.43
C ARG A 28 -20.62 2.22 0.10
N PRO A 29 -20.47 1.03 -0.51
CA PRO A 29 -19.31 0.20 -0.24
C PRO A 29 -18.04 0.96 -0.63
N ALA A 30 -16.94 0.68 0.07
CA ALA A 30 -15.67 1.35 -0.22
C ALA A 30 -14.57 0.35 -0.58
N ILE A 31 -13.62 0.83 -1.39
CA ILE A 31 -12.40 0.10 -1.76
C ILE A 31 -11.20 0.93 -1.28
N VAL A 32 -10.33 0.30 -0.49
CA VAL A 32 -9.04 0.89 -0.10
C VAL A 32 -7.96 0.28 -0.98
N MET A 33 -7.12 1.13 -1.58
CA MET A 33 -6.13 0.74 -2.58
C MET A 33 -4.74 1.29 -2.24
N ALA A 34 -3.71 0.51 -2.53
CA ALA A 34 -2.33 0.98 -2.49
C ALA A 34 -1.48 0.39 -3.62
N HIS A 35 -0.35 1.04 -3.86
CA HIS A 35 0.60 0.76 -4.93
C HIS A 35 1.51 -0.44 -4.63
N GLY A 36 2.23 -0.91 -5.66
CA GLY A 36 3.24 -1.95 -5.56
C GLY A 36 4.56 -1.47 -4.94
N PHE A 37 5.60 -2.27 -5.11
CA PHE A 37 6.93 -2.03 -4.54
C PHE A 37 7.49 -0.67 -4.96
N SER A 38 7.84 0.17 -3.97
CA SER A 38 8.50 1.47 -4.14
C SER A 38 7.80 2.49 -5.07
N ALA A 39 6.59 2.21 -5.54
CA ALA A 39 5.83 3.13 -6.37
C ALA A 39 5.09 4.18 -5.52
N PRO A 40 4.73 5.33 -6.07
CA PRO A 40 3.72 6.23 -5.50
C PRO A 40 2.32 5.89 -6.02
N LYS A 41 1.27 6.47 -5.39
CA LYS A 41 -0.13 6.31 -5.83
C LYS A 41 -0.39 6.82 -7.26
N GLU A 42 0.43 7.75 -7.73
CA GLU A 42 0.41 8.27 -9.11
C GLU A 42 0.71 7.20 -10.16
N ALA A 43 1.32 6.07 -9.77
CA ALA A 43 1.64 4.98 -10.69
C ALA A 43 0.38 4.21 -11.12
N LEU A 44 -0.39 4.79 -12.03
CA LEU A 44 -1.57 4.24 -12.71
C LEU A 44 -2.80 3.94 -11.82
N LEU A 45 -2.74 4.15 -10.50
CA LEU A 45 -3.84 3.79 -9.62
C LEU A 45 -5.09 4.66 -9.84
N ALA A 46 -4.94 5.89 -10.30
CA ALA A 46 -6.05 6.76 -10.65
C ALA A 46 -7.02 6.12 -11.66
N ASN A 47 -6.48 5.42 -12.68
CA ASN A 47 -7.30 4.77 -13.70
C ASN A 47 -8.23 3.68 -13.14
N PHE A 48 -7.77 2.95 -12.13
CA PHE A 48 -8.59 1.96 -11.42
C PHE A 48 -9.60 2.65 -10.50
N ALA A 49 -9.15 3.64 -9.74
CA ALA A 49 -9.99 4.38 -8.80
C ALA A 49 -11.16 5.09 -9.50
N ASP A 50 -10.92 5.71 -10.65
CA ASP A 50 -11.96 6.35 -11.46
C ASP A 50 -13.01 5.34 -11.93
N ARG A 51 -12.59 4.14 -12.37
CA ARG A 51 -13.52 3.09 -12.80
C ARG A 51 -14.33 2.54 -11.63
N PHE A 52 -13.72 2.35 -10.47
CA PHE A 52 -14.44 1.91 -9.27
C PHE A 52 -15.42 2.98 -8.78
N ALA A 53 -15.02 4.26 -8.79
CA ALA A 53 -15.90 5.36 -8.44
C ALA A 53 -17.08 5.47 -9.41
N ALA A 54 -16.84 5.31 -10.72
CA ALA A 54 -17.88 5.27 -11.73
C ALA A 54 -18.84 4.08 -11.56
N ALA A 55 -18.36 2.96 -11.02
CA ALA A 55 -19.17 1.79 -10.67
C ALA A 55 -19.91 1.93 -9.33
N GLY A 56 -19.79 3.07 -8.64
CA GLY A 56 -20.54 3.38 -7.44
C GLY A 56 -19.84 3.06 -6.11
N PHE A 57 -18.54 2.79 -6.12
CA PHE A 57 -17.74 2.61 -4.91
C PHE A 57 -17.12 3.93 -4.45
N VAL A 58 -17.07 4.13 -3.15
CA VAL A 58 -16.13 5.10 -2.56
C VAL A 58 -14.73 4.51 -2.63
N VAL A 59 -13.72 5.29 -3.03
CA VAL A 59 -12.36 4.76 -3.17
C VAL A 59 -11.36 5.63 -2.42
N THR A 60 -10.52 4.98 -1.62
CA THR A 60 -9.35 5.60 -0.98
C THR A 60 -8.10 4.99 -1.60
N VAL A 61 -7.24 5.82 -2.19
CA VAL A 61 -5.93 5.42 -2.74
C VAL A 61 -4.86 6.17 -1.98
N PHE A 62 -3.90 5.47 -1.38
CA PHE A 62 -2.91 6.13 -0.52
C PHE A 62 -1.46 5.76 -0.84
N ASP A 63 -0.53 6.63 -0.43
CA ASP A 63 0.90 6.34 -0.35
C ASP A 63 1.24 5.78 1.02
N TYR A 64 2.02 4.71 1.07
CA TYR A 64 2.61 4.22 2.31
C TYR A 64 3.57 5.24 2.93
N ARG A 65 3.80 5.14 4.24
CA ARG A 65 4.86 5.91 4.91
C ARG A 65 6.19 5.80 4.17
N TYR A 66 6.98 6.84 4.20
CA TYR A 66 8.29 6.98 3.54
C TYR A 66 8.25 7.07 2.01
N LEU A 67 7.08 6.95 1.36
CA LEU A 67 6.93 6.91 -0.10
C LEU A 67 5.97 8.01 -0.58
N GLY A 68 6.09 8.36 -1.86
CA GLY A 68 5.22 9.35 -2.50
C GLY A 68 5.13 10.66 -1.72
N ALA A 69 3.92 11.15 -1.53
CA ALA A 69 3.63 12.37 -0.77
C ALA A 69 3.33 12.12 0.73
N SER A 70 3.44 10.89 1.22
CA SER A 70 3.30 10.54 2.63
C SER A 70 4.55 10.92 3.42
N GLU A 71 4.36 11.23 4.71
CA GLU A 71 5.45 11.56 5.63
C GLU A 71 6.32 10.34 5.99
N GLY A 72 7.39 10.62 6.70
CA GLY A 72 8.32 9.66 7.28
C GLY A 72 9.73 9.78 6.73
N GLU A 73 10.69 9.64 7.64
CA GLU A 73 12.12 9.66 7.34
C GLU A 73 12.81 8.44 7.97
N PRO A 74 13.88 7.94 7.36
CA PRO A 74 14.42 8.34 6.06
C PRO A 74 13.52 7.87 4.91
N ARG A 75 13.46 8.66 3.82
CA ARG A 75 12.62 8.35 2.64
C ARG A 75 13.00 7.03 1.99
N GLY A 76 12.05 6.43 1.26
CA GLY A 76 12.30 5.24 0.46
C GLY A 76 12.40 3.94 1.26
N GLN A 77 12.09 3.94 2.56
CA GLN A 77 12.09 2.73 3.38
C GLN A 77 10.86 1.87 3.11
N ILE A 78 11.07 0.55 3.05
CA ILE A 78 10.00 -0.41 2.80
C ILE A 78 10.01 -1.47 3.90
N PHE A 79 9.00 -1.40 4.76
CA PHE A 79 8.79 -2.37 5.84
C PHE A 79 7.39 -2.96 5.70
N PRO A 80 7.25 -4.24 5.28
CA PRO A 80 5.95 -4.87 5.04
C PRO A 80 4.96 -4.75 6.20
N SER A 81 5.42 -4.97 7.43
CA SER A 81 4.57 -4.87 8.63
C SER A 81 4.00 -3.45 8.81
N GLN A 82 4.84 -2.43 8.65
CA GLN A 82 4.41 -1.04 8.77
C GLN A 82 3.44 -0.64 7.65
N GLN A 83 3.66 -1.15 6.43
CA GLN A 83 2.75 -0.90 5.30
C GLN A 83 1.39 -1.59 5.49
N ILE A 84 1.35 -2.74 6.14
CA ILE A 84 0.10 -3.40 6.54
C ILE A 84 -0.62 -2.58 7.60
N ASP A 85 0.10 -1.97 8.55
CA ASP A 85 -0.49 -1.08 9.55
C ASP A 85 -1.01 0.22 8.91
N ASP A 86 -0.31 0.77 7.91
CA ASP A 86 -0.82 1.88 7.11
C ASP A 86 -2.14 1.54 6.43
N TYR A 87 -2.23 0.34 5.86
CA TYR A 87 -3.47 -0.15 5.27
C TYR A 87 -4.61 -0.25 6.29
N ARG A 88 -4.33 -0.80 7.48
CA ARG A 88 -5.32 -0.89 8.57
C ARG A 88 -5.82 0.48 9.00
N ASN A 89 -4.91 1.47 9.04
CA ASN A 89 -5.26 2.85 9.37
C ASN A 89 -6.03 3.53 8.23
N ALA A 90 -5.69 3.24 6.97
CA ALA A 90 -6.46 3.69 5.80
C ALA A 90 -7.89 3.11 5.81
N ILE A 91 -8.06 1.82 6.16
CA ILE A 91 -9.37 1.19 6.34
C ILE A 91 -10.15 1.90 7.45
N THR A 92 -9.52 2.14 8.60
CA THR A 92 -10.14 2.85 9.73
C THR A 92 -10.61 4.24 9.30
N TRP A 93 -9.72 5.02 8.68
CA TRP A 93 -10.05 6.36 8.20
C TRP A 93 -11.21 6.33 7.19
N THR A 94 -11.18 5.39 6.25
CA THR A 94 -12.22 5.23 5.23
C THR A 94 -13.58 4.90 5.85
N GLN A 95 -13.63 4.00 6.83
CA GLN A 95 -14.86 3.63 7.54
C GLN A 95 -15.52 4.82 8.26
N LEU A 96 -14.73 5.80 8.68
CA LEU A 96 -15.22 6.99 9.40
C LEU A 96 -15.81 8.06 8.46
N GLN A 97 -15.67 7.89 7.13
CA GLN A 97 -16.23 8.84 6.19
C GLN A 97 -17.75 8.68 6.07
N LYS A 98 -18.47 9.78 6.02
CA LYS A 98 -19.95 9.78 6.03
C LYS A 98 -20.58 9.07 4.83
N GLU A 99 -19.88 9.06 3.68
CA GLU A 99 -20.32 8.42 2.44
C GLU A 99 -20.12 6.89 2.45
N VAL A 100 -19.44 6.34 3.46
CA VAL A 100 -19.02 4.93 3.49
C VAL A 100 -19.95 4.08 4.35
N ASP A 101 -20.33 2.91 3.83
CA ASP A 101 -20.89 1.83 4.63
C ASP A 101 -19.75 1.04 5.29
N PRO A 102 -19.55 1.17 6.60
CA PRO A 102 -18.43 0.54 7.30
C PRO A 102 -18.48 -0.99 7.30
N GLY A 103 -19.65 -1.58 7.01
CA GLY A 103 -19.83 -3.03 6.87
C GLY A 103 -19.43 -3.58 5.49
N ARG A 104 -19.10 -2.72 4.53
CA ARG A 104 -18.82 -3.13 3.14
C ARG A 104 -17.50 -2.55 2.63
N ILE A 105 -16.39 -2.95 3.22
CA ILE A 105 -15.04 -2.53 2.85
C ILE A 105 -14.35 -3.63 2.06
N GLY A 106 -13.91 -3.31 0.84
CA GLY A 106 -13.00 -4.11 0.05
C GLY A 106 -11.58 -3.53 0.06
N VAL A 107 -10.59 -4.36 -0.19
CA VAL A 107 -9.20 -3.94 -0.40
C VAL A 107 -8.70 -4.40 -1.76
N TRP A 108 -7.92 -3.55 -2.41
CA TRP A 108 -7.32 -3.82 -3.72
C TRP A 108 -5.83 -3.51 -3.65
N GLY A 109 -5.00 -4.45 -4.08
CA GLY A 109 -3.56 -4.26 -4.13
C GLY A 109 -2.93 -4.91 -5.35
N THR A 110 -1.87 -4.29 -5.87
CA THR A 110 -1.11 -4.83 -7.00
C THR A 110 0.32 -5.14 -6.60
N SER A 111 0.90 -6.20 -7.16
CA SER A 111 2.30 -6.60 -6.95
C SER A 111 2.60 -6.78 -5.46
N TYR A 112 3.45 -5.99 -4.88
CA TYR A 112 3.81 -6.02 -3.46
C TYR A 112 2.60 -5.78 -2.54
N SER A 113 1.79 -4.78 -2.86
CA SER A 113 0.51 -4.52 -2.17
C SER A 113 -0.51 -5.66 -2.37
N GLY A 114 -0.40 -6.42 -3.46
CA GLY A 114 -1.19 -7.64 -3.68
C GLY A 114 -0.99 -8.68 -2.58
N ALA A 115 0.24 -8.81 -2.05
CA ALA A 115 0.49 -9.68 -0.89
C ALA A 115 -0.09 -9.08 0.41
N HIS A 116 0.02 -7.78 0.60
CA HIS A 116 -0.55 -7.11 1.79
C HIS A 116 -2.05 -7.30 1.90
N VAL A 117 -2.80 -7.16 0.80
CA VAL A 117 -4.26 -7.33 0.84
C VAL A 117 -4.69 -8.78 1.12
N LEU A 118 -3.88 -9.78 0.77
CA LEU A 118 -4.14 -11.17 1.17
C LEU A 118 -4.03 -11.33 2.70
N GLN A 119 -3.01 -10.75 3.30
CA GLN A 119 -2.85 -10.77 4.77
C GLN A 119 -4.00 -10.00 5.46
N LEU A 120 -4.39 -8.85 4.91
CA LEU A 120 -5.53 -8.09 5.44
C LEU A 120 -6.82 -8.90 5.35
N GLY A 121 -7.07 -9.56 4.21
CA GLY A 121 -8.25 -10.43 4.04
C GLY A 121 -8.30 -11.60 5.01
N ALA A 122 -7.13 -12.14 5.40
CA ALA A 122 -7.03 -13.25 6.33
C ALA A 122 -7.23 -12.81 7.80
N PHE A 123 -6.75 -11.62 8.19
CA PHE A 123 -6.63 -11.24 9.60
C PHE A 123 -7.42 -10.00 10.00
N ASP A 124 -7.95 -9.21 9.06
CA ASP A 124 -8.77 -8.04 9.37
C ASP A 124 -10.24 -8.29 9.03
N ARG A 125 -11.07 -8.53 10.06
CA ARG A 125 -12.49 -8.86 9.90
C ARG A 125 -13.34 -7.76 9.26
N ARG A 126 -12.82 -6.55 9.16
CA ARG A 126 -13.48 -5.42 8.48
C ARG A 126 -13.46 -5.58 6.96
N VAL A 127 -12.48 -6.29 6.43
CA VAL A 127 -12.35 -6.58 5.00
C VAL A 127 -13.38 -7.63 4.59
N LYS A 128 -14.20 -7.29 3.58
CA LYS A 128 -15.27 -8.13 3.06
C LYS A 128 -14.98 -8.66 1.65
N ALA A 129 -14.06 -8.02 0.94
CA ALA A 129 -13.63 -8.44 -0.38
C ALA A 129 -12.16 -8.11 -0.58
N VAL A 130 -11.44 -8.97 -1.29
CA VAL A 130 -10.03 -8.81 -1.59
C VAL A 130 -9.81 -8.96 -3.09
N VAL A 131 -9.12 -8.00 -3.69
CA VAL A 131 -8.58 -8.12 -5.03
C VAL A 131 -7.06 -8.01 -4.95
N SER A 132 -6.40 -9.11 -5.24
CA SER A 132 -4.94 -9.24 -5.25
C SER A 132 -4.46 -9.43 -6.68
N GLN A 133 -3.90 -8.38 -7.27
CA GLN A 133 -3.44 -8.38 -8.65
C GLN A 133 -1.93 -8.66 -8.70
N VAL A 134 -1.52 -9.69 -9.48
CA VAL A 134 -0.11 -10.08 -9.72
C VAL A 134 0.75 -10.06 -8.45
N MET A 135 0.26 -10.67 -7.39
CA MET A 135 0.80 -10.58 -6.05
C MET A 135 2.24 -11.09 -5.92
N LEU A 136 3.06 -10.39 -5.14
CA LEU A 136 4.37 -10.83 -4.70
C LEU A 136 4.24 -11.48 -3.31
N VAL A 137 4.04 -12.78 -3.25
CA VAL A 137 3.81 -13.50 -1.97
C VAL A 137 5.08 -14.17 -1.41
N ASP A 138 6.09 -14.39 -2.24
CA ASP A 138 7.35 -15.02 -1.85
C ASP A 138 8.51 -14.20 -2.41
N GLY A 139 9.09 -13.35 -1.56
CA GLY A 139 10.21 -12.50 -1.91
C GLY A 139 11.47 -13.28 -2.32
N PRO A 140 11.92 -14.30 -1.58
CA PRO A 140 13.06 -15.14 -1.94
C PRO A 140 12.89 -15.82 -3.30
N SER A 141 11.76 -16.46 -3.56
CA SER A 141 11.48 -17.09 -4.86
C SER A 141 11.44 -16.06 -5.99
N ASN A 142 10.83 -14.89 -5.76
CA ASN A 142 10.79 -13.83 -6.76
C ASN A 142 12.19 -13.27 -7.05
N ALA A 143 12.99 -13.01 -6.01
CA ALA A 143 14.37 -12.56 -6.17
C ALA A 143 15.21 -13.56 -6.97
N SER A 144 15.03 -14.87 -6.71
CA SER A 144 15.73 -15.93 -7.44
C SER A 144 15.33 -16.02 -8.91
N ARG A 145 14.12 -15.60 -9.26
CA ARG A 145 13.66 -15.58 -10.67
C ARG A 145 14.07 -14.32 -11.41
N LEU A 146 14.17 -13.19 -10.71
CA LEU A 146 14.53 -11.90 -11.30
C LEU A 146 16.04 -11.71 -11.45
N ASN A 147 16.84 -12.43 -10.68
CA ASN A 147 18.30 -12.34 -10.71
C ASN A 147 18.91 -13.59 -11.33
N ARG A 148 20.02 -13.42 -12.00
CA ARG A 148 20.82 -14.55 -12.48
C ARG A 148 21.31 -15.36 -11.28
N ALA A 149 21.35 -16.68 -11.42
CA ALA A 149 21.76 -17.58 -10.33
C ALA A 149 23.17 -17.30 -9.82
N ASP A 150 24.09 -16.92 -10.71
CA ASP A 150 25.47 -16.54 -10.40
C ASP A 150 25.59 -15.19 -9.67
N ALA A 151 24.60 -14.31 -9.76
CA ALA A 151 24.57 -13.03 -9.06
C ALA A 151 24.01 -13.14 -7.62
N LEU A 152 23.23 -14.14 -7.31
CA LEU A 152 22.54 -14.28 -6.01
C LEU A 152 23.50 -14.29 -4.80
N PRO A 153 24.69 -14.96 -4.83
CA PRO A 153 25.65 -14.89 -3.73
C PRO A 153 26.10 -13.45 -3.46
N ASN A 154 26.40 -12.67 -4.52
CA ASN A 154 26.82 -11.28 -4.39
C ASN A 154 25.70 -10.38 -3.82
N VAL A 155 24.46 -10.58 -4.26
CA VAL A 155 23.30 -9.86 -3.69
C VAL A 155 23.15 -10.16 -2.20
N ARG A 156 23.28 -11.42 -1.78
CA ARG A 156 23.21 -11.80 -0.37
C ARG A 156 24.34 -11.19 0.45
N ALA A 157 25.57 -11.21 -0.07
CA ALA A 157 26.72 -10.60 0.59
C ALA A 157 26.55 -9.08 0.73
N PHE A 158 26.07 -8.41 -0.32
CA PHE A 158 25.74 -6.98 -0.27
C PHE A 158 24.71 -6.67 0.82
N LEU A 159 23.60 -7.40 0.88
CA LEU A 159 22.56 -7.19 1.88
C LEU A 159 23.05 -7.44 3.31
N ALA A 160 23.91 -8.46 3.51
CA ALA A 160 24.53 -8.73 4.81
C ALA A 160 25.48 -7.60 5.23
N GLY A 161 26.27 -7.07 4.29
CA GLY A 161 27.15 -5.92 4.52
C GLY A 161 26.38 -4.65 4.85
N ASP A 162 25.32 -4.34 4.11
CA ASP A 162 24.43 -3.21 4.38
C ASP A 162 23.80 -3.30 5.79
N ARG A 163 23.34 -4.49 6.17
CA ARG A 163 22.80 -4.72 7.51
C ARG A 163 23.85 -4.45 8.61
N ALA A 164 25.09 -4.89 8.41
CA ALA A 164 26.16 -4.66 9.35
C ALA A 164 26.50 -3.16 9.47
N GLN A 165 26.65 -2.45 8.36
CA GLN A 165 26.89 -1.00 8.34
C GLN A 165 25.76 -0.21 9.00
N ARG A 166 24.52 -0.58 8.74
CA ARG A 166 23.36 0.05 9.39
C ARG A 166 23.41 -0.12 10.91
N TYR A 167 23.81 -1.28 11.39
CA TYR A 167 23.90 -1.54 12.82
C TYR A 167 25.07 -0.81 13.48
N THR A 168 26.27 -0.83 12.86
CA THR A 168 27.50 -0.28 13.47
C THR A 168 27.65 1.23 13.25
N GLU A 169 27.19 1.76 12.13
CA GLU A 169 27.47 3.14 11.68
C GLU A 169 26.19 3.97 11.51
N GLY A 170 24.98 3.37 11.62
CA GLY A 170 23.72 4.03 11.32
C GLY A 170 23.56 4.39 9.83
N LYS A 171 24.46 3.91 8.97
CA LYS A 171 24.45 4.23 7.54
C LYS A 171 23.39 3.44 6.81
N ILE A 172 22.60 4.13 5.99
CA ILE A 172 21.58 3.55 5.12
C ILE A 172 22.05 3.64 3.68
N ASN A 173 22.14 2.52 3.01
CA ASN A 173 22.45 2.48 1.58
C ASN A 173 21.13 2.34 0.78
N TYR A 174 21.08 3.01 -0.36
CA TYR A 174 19.93 2.97 -1.25
C TYR A 174 20.31 2.27 -2.55
N LEU A 175 19.37 1.51 -3.09
CA LEU A 175 19.48 0.90 -4.40
C LEU A 175 18.44 1.54 -5.33
N PRO A 176 18.80 1.77 -6.61
CA PRO A 176 17.80 2.16 -7.60
C PRO A 176 16.78 1.02 -7.75
N VAL A 177 15.52 1.37 -7.94
CA VAL A 177 14.43 0.41 -8.16
C VAL A 177 14.40 -0.06 -9.60
N VAL A 178 14.77 0.81 -10.53
CA VAL A 178 14.88 0.61 -11.98
C VAL A 178 16.05 1.41 -12.53
#